data_7d64b95ce5d25407881e92c033e365cc
#
_entry.id   7d64b95ce5d25407881e92c033e365cc
#
_cell.length_a   1.000
_cell.length_b   1.000
_cell.length_c   1.000
_cell.angle_alpha   90.00
_cell.angle_beta   90.00
_cell.angle_gamma   90.00
#
_symmetry.space_group_name_H-M   'P 1'
#
loop_
_entity.id
_entity.type
_entity.pdbx_description
1 polymer ?
#
loop_
_entity_poly.entity_id
_entity_poly.type
_entity_poly.pdbx_seq_one_letter_code
_entity_poly.pdbx_strand_id
1 'polypeptide(L)'
;MLYYISDIHTEHKIDFDALPEVMPDEEFGKVIANIVDDVFSSTLPHGEDDYLLIAGDTCESVQVGYFFYKRLTELWKPDHIIVTLGNHELWTADQQWTDEGKKVKSNLKDIIAAWRKVFADLGIVFLQNETYDLPDENAIVLGGLGFSGQNDYFNACTGMYLRVLTTRRQDQMQSRIFDRLYNETVQHCEEEDKKLIVLTHNPWRDWHNGNVEEEPVSVPTAFFSGHTHQNRCSRYGGVAGKKWFYEDGQIGYPIRSRYAIKMTYI
;
A
#
# COMPACT_ATOMS: atom_id res chain seq x y z
N MET A 1 -18.75 -2.91 -0.12
CA MET A 1 -18.21 -1.52 0.01
C MET A 1 -16.70 -1.58 0.08
N LEU A 2 -15.99 -0.52 -0.39
CA LEU A 2 -14.54 -0.44 -0.30
C LEU A 2 -14.14 0.56 0.78
N TYR A 3 -13.31 0.10 1.72
CA TYR A 3 -12.59 0.93 2.66
C TYR A 3 -11.15 1.05 2.17
N TYR A 4 -10.51 2.18 2.38
CA TYR A 4 -9.09 2.31 2.05
C TYR A 4 -8.34 3.17 3.05
N ILE A 5 -7.04 2.88 3.19
CA ILE A 5 -6.12 3.53 4.11
C ILE A 5 -4.68 3.40 3.58
N SER A 6 -3.82 4.33 3.97
CA SER A 6 -2.37 4.23 3.79
C SER A 6 -1.61 4.97 4.89
N ASP A 7 -0.30 4.93 4.85
CA ASP A 7 0.61 5.74 5.67
C ASP A 7 0.32 5.62 7.17
N ILE A 8 0.12 4.39 7.64
CA ILE A 8 -0.21 4.09 9.05
C ILE A 8 1.00 4.35 9.94
N HIS A 9 2.21 4.02 9.47
CA HIS A 9 3.48 4.20 10.18
C HIS A 9 3.42 3.69 11.61
N THR A 10 3.15 2.41 11.77
CA THR A 10 2.91 1.76 13.07
C THR A 10 4.05 2.00 14.06
N GLU A 11 5.31 2.01 13.61
CA GLU A 11 6.47 2.25 14.47
C GLU A 11 6.43 3.61 15.16
N HIS A 12 5.87 4.62 14.51
CA HIS A 12 5.73 5.95 15.11
C HIS A 12 4.62 6.05 16.17
N LYS A 13 3.86 4.98 16.35
CA LYS A 13 2.81 4.87 17.37
C LYS A 13 3.25 4.01 18.56
N ILE A 14 4.44 3.39 18.47
CA ILE A 14 5.03 2.59 19.54
C ILE A 14 5.93 3.47 20.37
N ASP A 15 5.68 3.58 21.67
CA ASP A 15 6.60 4.18 22.61
C ASP A 15 7.67 3.15 23.01
N PHE A 16 8.72 3.04 22.18
CA PHE A 16 9.80 2.10 22.41
C PHE A 16 10.56 2.35 23.71
N ASP A 17 10.60 3.60 24.19
CA ASP A 17 11.26 3.96 25.43
C ASP A 17 10.50 3.44 26.66
N ALA A 18 9.19 3.23 26.52
CA ALA A 18 8.35 2.64 27.57
C ALA A 18 8.35 1.10 27.57
N LEU A 19 8.92 0.46 26.54
CA LEU A 19 8.99 -0.99 26.44
C LEU A 19 10.23 -1.54 27.18
N PRO A 20 10.15 -2.74 27.79
CA PRO A 20 11.33 -3.39 28.34
C PRO A 20 12.32 -3.75 27.22
N GLU A 21 13.62 -3.71 27.54
CA GLU A 21 14.73 -3.99 26.61
C GLU A 21 14.58 -5.37 25.94
N VAL A 22 14.00 -6.33 26.64
CA VAL A 22 13.64 -7.64 26.12
C VAL A 22 12.17 -7.89 26.39
N MET A 23 11.38 -8.01 25.34
CA MET A 23 9.94 -8.28 25.42
C MET A 23 9.63 -9.58 24.65
N PRO A 24 8.86 -10.52 25.25
CA PRO A 24 8.36 -11.68 24.52
C PRO A 24 7.47 -11.28 23.33
N ASP A 25 7.54 -12.04 22.26
CA ASP A 25 6.74 -11.79 21.03
C ASP A 25 5.24 -11.68 21.32
N GLU A 26 4.71 -12.47 22.25
CA GLU A 26 3.30 -12.41 22.62
C GLU A 26 2.92 -11.06 23.26
N GLU A 27 3.79 -10.50 24.09
CA GLU A 27 3.54 -9.21 24.73
C GLU A 27 3.69 -8.07 23.72
N PHE A 28 4.70 -8.16 22.86
CA PHE A 28 4.89 -7.21 21.76
C PHE A 28 3.67 -7.23 20.81
N GLY A 29 3.18 -8.42 20.47
CA GLY A 29 1.97 -8.57 19.67
C GLY A 29 0.74 -7.89 20.28
N LYS A 30 0.60 -7.86 21.61
CA LYS A 30 -0.50 -7.15 22.29
C LYS A 30 -0.36 -5.63 22.13
N VAL A 31 0.87 -5.09 22.19
CA VAL A 31 1.10 -3.65 21.95
C VAL A 31 0.66 -3.27 20.54
N ILE A 32 1.06 -4.07 19.54
CA ILE A 32 0.65 -3.83 18.15
C ILE A 32 -0.87 -4.00 17.97
N ALA A 33 -1.46 -5.01 18.60
CA ALA A 33 -2.91 -5.23 18.52
C ALA A 33 -3.71 -4.02 19.02
N ASN A 34 -3.30 -3.37 20.09
CA ASN A 34 -3.95 -2.16 20.59
C ASN A 34 -3.90 -1.01 19.58
N ILE A 35 -2.77 -0.88 18.83
CA ILE A 35 -2.65 0.12 17.77
C ILE A 35 -3.62 -0.19 16.63
N VAL A 36 -3.70 -1.46 16.21
CA VAL A 36 -4.64 -1.90 15.17
C VAL A 36 -6.09 -1.61 15.60
N ASP A 37 -6.45 -1.95 16.83
CA ASP A 37 -7.79 -1.73 17.37
C ASP A 37 -8.16 -0.24 17.37
N ASP A 38 -7.22 0.63 17.73
CA ASP A 38 -7.42 2.07 17.72
C ASP A 38 -7.59 2.59 16.28
N VAL A 39 -6.69 2.20 15.37
CA VAL A 39 -6.72 2.60 13.94
C VAL A 39 -8.04 2.20 13.28
N PHE A 40 -8.52 0.98 13.51
CA PHE A 40 -9.69 0.44 12.83
C PHE A 40 -10.99 0.53 13.63
N SER A 41 -10.99 1.14 14.80
CA SER A 41 -12.18 1.30 15.65
C SER A 41 -13.38 1.93 14.93
N SER A 42 -13.12 2.86 14.02
CA SER A 42 -14.16 3.58 13.27
C SER A 42 -14.75 2.79 12.10
N THR A 43 -14.17 1.64 11.75
CA THR A 43 -14.67 0.79 10.66
C THR A 43 -15.58 -0.32 11.13
N LEU A 44 -15.72 -0.50 12.42
CA LEU A 44 -16.49 -1.61 13.00
C LEU A 44 -17.87 -1.11 13.47
N PRO A 45 -18.95 -1.89 13.23
CA PRO A 45 -18.97 -3.08 12.38
C PRO A 45 -18.99 -2.72 10.88
N HIS A 46 -18.30 -3.50 10.07
CA HIS A 46 -18.40 -3.48 8.62
C HIS A 46 -19.18 -4.70 8.10
N GLY A 47 -19.54 -4.70 6.81
CA GLY A 47 -20.20 -5.84 6.16
C GLY A 47 -19.24 -7.01 5.89
N GLU A 48 -19.76 -8.23 5.84
CA GLU A 48 -18.95 -9.41 5.55
C GLU A 48 -18.34 -9.40 4.13
N ASP A 49 -19.01 -8.68 3.20
CA ASP A 49 -18.58 -8.55 1.79
C ASP A 49 -17.80 -7.26 1.53
N ASP A 50 -17.44 -6.52 2.59
CA ASP A 50 -16.66 -5.30 2.46
C ASP A 50 -15.17 -5.63 2.28
N TYR A 51 -14.47 -4.83 1.48
CA TYR A 51 -13.03 -4.95 1.23
C TYR A 51 -12.26 -3.80 1.87
N LEU A 52 -11.05 -4.11 2.34
CA LEU A 52 -10.10 -3.15 2.87
C LEU A 52 -8.88 -3.07 1.96
N LEU A 53 -8.63 -1.91 1.39
CA LEU A 53 -7.48 -1.61 0.54
C LEU A 53 -6.42 -0.86 1.37
N ILE A 54 -5.19 -1.36 1.40
CA ILE A 54 -4.08 -0.73 2.13
C ILE A 54 -2.98 -0.35 1.14
N ALA A 55 -2.77 0.95 0.96
CA ALA A 55 -1.85 1.51 -0.03
C ALA A 55 -0.43 1.77 0.53
N GLY A 56 0.08 0.84 1.33
CA GLY A 56 1.47 0.85 1.84
C GLY A 56 1.75 1.80 3.00
N ASP A 57 3.02 1.83 3.41
CA ASP A 57 3.55 2.55 4.56
C ASP A 57 2.79 2.21 5.86
N THR A 58 2.53 0.92 6.04
CA THR A 58 1.96 0.39 7.28
C THR A 58 3.01 0.32 8.37
N CYS A 59 4.22 -0.14 8.02
CA CYS A 59 5.34 -0.29 8.97
C CYS A 59 6.68 -0.52 8.26
N GLU A 60 7.79 -0.32 8.98
CA GLU A 60 9.15 -0.54 8.46
C GLU A 60 9.68 -1.96 8.70
N SER A 61 9.12 -2.70 9.66
CA SER A 61 9.61 -4.00 10.09
C SER A 61 8.66 -5.13 9.71
N VAL A 62 9.20 -6.21 9.16
CA VAL A 62 8.43 -7.42 8.84
C VAL A 62 7.82 -8.04 10.11
N GLN A 63 8.52 -7.96 11.27
CA GLN A 63 7.99 -8.46 12.54
C GLN A 63 6.80 -7.63 13.01
N VAL A 64 6.91 -6.30 13.01
CA VAL A 64 5.80 -5.39 13.34
C VAL A 64 4.63 -5.66 12.40
N GLY A 65 4.90 -5.74 11.09
CA GLY A 65 3.89 -6.02 10.08
C GLY A 65 3.18 -7.35 10.30
N TYR A 66 3.92 -8.41 10.66
CA TYR A 66 3.29 -9.70 10.96
C TYR A 66 2.26 -9.58 12.09
N PHE A 67 2.59 -8.94 13.21
CA PHE A 67 1.65 -8.77 14.33
C PHE A 67 0.49 -7.83 13.97
N PHE A 68 0.79 -6.77 13.21
CA PHE A 68 -0.23 -5.84 12.73
C PHE A 68 -1.27 -6.55 11.86
N TYR A 69 -0.83 -7.21 10.80
CA TYR A 69 -1.73 -7.90 9.88
C TYR A 69 -2.39 -9.13 10.50
N LYS A 70 -1.71 -9.84 11.40
CA LYS A 70 -2.32 -10.92 12.18
C LYS A 70 -3.51 -10.42 13.00
N ARG A 71 -3.37 -9.28 13.70
CA ARG A 71 -4.50 -8.69 14.42
C ARG A 71 -5.59 -8.24 13.46
N LEU A 72 -5.22 -7.66 12.33
CA LEU A 72 -6.18 -7.20 11.33
C LEU A 72 -7.03 -8.34 10.75
N THR A 73 -6.45 -9.54 10.56
CA THR A 73 -7.21 -10.73 10.11
C THR A 73 -8.21 -11.28 11.14
N GLU A 74 -8.15 -10.82 12.39
CA GLU A 74 -9.16 -11.11 13.39
C GLU A 74 -10.36 -10.14 13.30
N LEU A 75 -10.18 -8.99 12.64
CA LEU A 75 -11.19 -7.96 12.45
C LEU A 75 -11.84 -8.02 11.06
N TRP A 76 -11.09 -8.42 10.05
CA TRP A 76 -11.51 -8.49 8.65
C TRP A 76 -11.25 -9.89 8.07
N LYS A 77 -12.06 -10.33 7.10
CA LYS A 77 -11.75 -11.55 6.34
C LYS A 77 -10.40 -11.40 5.64
N PRO A 78 -9.46 -12.34 5.79
CA PRO A 78 -8.12 -12.22 5.24
C PRO A 78 -8.09 -11.96 3.72
N ASP A 79 -8.90 -12.67 2.96
CA ASP A 79 -9.02 -12.55 1.50
C ASP A 79 -9.76 -11.28 1.03
N HIS A 80 -10.34 -10.52 1.96
CA HIS A 80 -10.92 -9.20 1.72
C HIS A 80 -9.96 -8.05 2.10
N ILE A 81 -8.77 -8.36 2.60
CA ILE A 81 -7.69 -7.39 2.83
C ILE A 81 -6.75 -7.42 1.63
N ILE A 82 -6.65 -6.32 0.90
CA ILE A 82 -5.81 -6.18 -0.29
C ILE A 82 -4.74 -5.14 -0.02
N VAL A 83 -3.47 -5.53 -0.13
CA VAL A 83 -2.34 -4.73 0.32
C VAL A 83 -1.31 -4.54 -0.79
N THR A 84 -0.73 -3.35 -0.88
CA THR A 84 0.54 -3.10 -1.57
C THR A 84 1.57 -2.56 -0.59
N LEU A 85 2.86 -2.61 -0.95
CA LEU A 85 3.94 -2.02 -0.14
C LEU A 85 4.06 -0.53 -0.40
N GLY A 86 4.54 0.20 0.61
CA GLY A 86 5.05 1.54 0.46
C GLY A 86 6.59 1.58 0.51
N ASN A 87 7.15 2.78 0.55
CA ASN A 87 8.60 2.92 0.61
C ASN A 87 9.16 2.56 2.00
N HIS A 88 8.38 2.70 3.07
CA HIS A 88 8.81 2.34 4.43
C HIS A 88 8.95 0.82 4.59
N GLU A 89 8.10 0.00 4.01
CA GLU A 89 8.28 -1.45 3.98
C GLU A 89 9.58 -1.85 3.25
N LEU A 90 10.05 -1.03 2.31
CA LEU A 90 11.32 -1.26 1.63
C LEU A 90 12.54 -0.81 2.45
N TRP A 91 12.36 0.03 3.46
CA TRP A 91 13.47 0.50 4.28
C TRP A 91 14.03 -0.57 5.20
N THR A 92 13.26 -1.57 5.52
CA THR A 92 13.59 -2.73 6.35
C THR A 92 14.46 -2.40 7.57
N ALA A 93 13.80 -2.22 8.70
CA ALA A 93 14.48 -2.10 9.99
C ALA A 93 15.27 -3.39 10.33
N ASP A 94 14.84 -4.52 9.79
CA ASP A 94 15.43 -5.86 9.97
C ASP A 94 16.74 -6.04 9.18
N GLN A 95 17.60 -5.04 9.15
CA GLN A 95 18.90 -5.16 8.50
C GLN A 95 19.76 -6.17 9.24
N GLN A 96 20.00 -7.30 8.62
CA GLN A 96 20.94 -8.30 9.14
C GLN A 96 22.34 -7.70 9.23
N TRP A 97 22.98 -7.92 10.36
CA TRP A 97 24.39 -7.63 10.55
C TRP A 97 25.16 -8.91 10.24
N THR A 98 26.27 -8.80 9.50
CA THR A 98 27.20 -9.92 9.40
C THR A 98 27.93 -10.11 10.72
N ASP A 99 28.52 -11.31 10.93
CA ASP A 99 29.40 -11.60 12.08
C ASP A 99 30.59 -10.61 12.17
N GLU A 100 30.91 -9.93 11.06
CA GLU A 100 31.94 -8.90 10.98
C GLU A 100 31.43 -7.47 11.33
N GLY A 101 30.17 -7.35 11.73
CA GLY A 101 29.56 -6.04 12.09
C GLY A 101 29.25 -5.15 10.88
N LYS A 102 29.17 -5.69 9.68
CA LYS A 102 28.77 -4.95 8.46
C LYS A 102 27.28 -5.10 8.22
N LYS A 103 26.62 -4.00 7.91
CA LYS A 103 25.23 -4.02 7.46
C LYS A 103 25.13 -4.72 6.08
N VAL A 104 24.35 -5.79 6.03
CA VAL A 104 23.96 -6.40 4.76
C VAL A 104 22.78 -5.59 4.19
N LYS A 105 22.94 -5.04 3.00
CA LYS A 105 21.82 -4.40 2.29
C LYS A 105 20.97 -5.50 1.66
N SER A 106 19.71 -5.57 2.06
CA SER A 106 18.73 -6.41 1.37
C SER A 106 18.47 -5.85 -0.03
N ASN A 107 18.26 -6.73 -0.99
CA ASN A 107 17.82 -6.31 -2.32
C ASN A 107 16.29 -6.28 -2.37
N LEU A 108 15.74 -5.51 -3.31
CA LEU A 108 14.30 -5.34 -3.49
C LEU A 108 13.54 -6.67 -3.59
N LYS A 109 14.11 -7.66 -4.29
CA LYS A 109 13.47 -8.95 -4.49
C LYS A 109 13.31 -9.72 -3.17
N ASP A 110 14.33 -9.70 -2.33
CA ASP A 110 14.31 -10.43 -1.06
C ASP A 110 13.34 -9.77 -0.07
N ILE A 111 13.26 -8.43 -0.08
CA ILE A 111 12.30 -7.69 0.73
C ILE A 111 10.87 -8.02 0.31
N ILE A 112 10.56 -7.94 -0.98
CA ILE A 112 9.24 -8.29 -1.50
C ILE A 112 8.89 -9.75 -1.17
N ALA A 113 9.87 -10.67 -1.25
CA ALA A 113 9.64 -12.07 -0.91
C ALA A 113 9.32 -12.27 0.58
N ALA A 114 9.98 -11.53 1.47
CA ALA A 114 9.69 -11.57 2.90
C ALA A 114 8.27 -11.11 3.21
N TRP A 115 7.84 -9.97 2.65
CA TRP A 115 6.48 -9.49 2.80
C TRP A 115 5.44 -10.43 2.17
N ARG A 116 5.71 -10.95 0.98
CA ARG A 116 4.85 -11.94 0.33
C ARG A 116 4.62 -13.17 1.21
N LYS A 117 5.67 -13.62 1.90
CA LYS A 117 5.52 -14.72 2.86
C LYS A 117 4.58 -14.37 4.01
N VAL A 118 4.72 -13.21 4.62
CA VAL A 118 3.82 -12.75 5.70
C VAL A 118 2.38 -12.76 5.24
N PHE A 119 2.09 -12.15 4.10
CA PHE A 119 0.72 -12.06 3.59
C PHE A 119 0.16 -13.42 3.20
N ALA A 120 0.97 -14.29 2.59
CA ALA A 120 0.55 -15.65 2.25
C ALA A 120 0.25 -16.49 3.51
N ASP A 121 1.09 -16.40 4.55
CA ASP A 121 0.88 -17.11 5.81
C ASP A 121 -0.42 -16.64 6.52
N LEU A 122 -0.86 -15.40 6.30
CA LEU A 122 -2.07 -14.81 6.88
C LEU A 122 -3.30 -14.88 5.96
N GLY A 123 -3.16 -15.35 4.72
CA GLY A 123 -4.24 -15.43 3.74
C GLY A 123 -4.66 -14.07 3.15
N ILE A 124 -3.83 -13.05 3.27
CA ILE A 124 -4.06 -11.68 2.78
C ILE A 124 -3.68 -11.58 1.31
N VAL A 125 -4.47 -10.85 0.52
CA VAL A 125 -4.17 -10.56 -0.88
C VAL A 125 -3.08 -9.49 -0.97
N PHE A 126 -1.92 -9.89 -1.48
CA PHE A 126 -0.78 -8.99 -1.66
C PHE A 126 -0.52 -8.77 -3.14
N LEU A 127 -0.52 -7.50 -3.55
CA LEU A 127 -0.30 -7.10 -4.93
C LEU A 127 1.01 -6.33 -5.08
N GLN A 128 1.90 -6.86 -5.90
CA GLN A 128 3.15 -6.21 -6.30
C GLN A 128 3.35 -6.37 -7.81
N ASN A 129 2.84 -5.42 -8.56
CA ASN A 129 2.69 -5.45 -10.02
C ASN A 129 1.81 -6.65 -10.46
N GLU A 130 0.68 -6.79 -9.82
CA GLU A 130 -0.26 -7.89 -10.03
C GLU A 130 -1.70 -7.36 -10.03
N THR A 131 -2.60 -8.15 -10.58
CA THR A 131 -4.04 -7.89 -10.58
C THR A 131 -4.78 -8.89 -9.70
N TYR A 132 -5.92 -8.44 -9.16
CA TYR A 132 -6.85 -9.29 -8.40
C TYR A 132 -8.29 -8.99 -8.84
N ASP A 133 -9.05 -10.03 -9.13
CA ASP A 133 -10.45 -9.90 -9.55
C ASP A 133 -11.38 -9.76 -8.33
N LEU A 134 -12.26 -8.77 -8.35
CA LEU A 134 -13.33 -8.56 -7.37
C LEU A 134 -14.66 -8.85 -8.03
N PRO A 135 -15.09 -10.13 -8.08
CA PRO A 135 -16.28 -10.53 -8.83
C PRO A 135 -17.55 -9.86 -8.30
N ASP A 136 -17.68 -9.70 -6.98
CA ASP A 136 -18.86 -9.08 -6.36
C ASP A 136 -19.01 -7.59 -6.67
N GLU A 137 -17.90 -6.91 -7.03
CA GLU A 137 -17.88 -5.49 -7.41
C GLU A 137 -17.82 -5.30 -8.94
N ASN A 138 -17.72 -6.37 -9.72
CA ASN A 138 -17.42 -6.34 -11.16
C ASN A 138 -16.21 -5.46 -11.47
N ALA A 139 -15.11 -5.67 -10.74
CA ALA A 139 -13.92 -4.82 -10.79
C ALA A 139 -12.64 -5.65 -10.76
N ILE A 140 -11.58 -5.08 -11.32
CA ILE A 140 -10.22 -5.59 -11.19
C ILE A 140 -9.40 -4.60 -10.35
N VAL A 141 -8.69 -5.10 -9.36
CA VAL A 141 -7.68 -4.33 -8.63
C VAL A 141 -6.32 -4.56 -9.26
N LEU A 142 -5.69 -3.51 -9.75
CA LEU A 142 -4.28 -3.49 -10.12
C LEU A 142 -3.50 -2.90 -8.96
N GLY A 143 -2.57 -3.66 -8.38
CA GLY A 143 -1.81 -3.20 -7.22
C GLY A 143 -0.30 -3.29 -7.37
N GLY A 144 0.39 -2.37 -6.69
CA GLY A 144 1.84 -2.32 -6.61
C GLY A 144 2.35 -1.03 -5.96
N LEU A 145 3.66 -0.97 -5.72
CA LEU A 145 4.27 0.26 -5.19
C LEU A 145 4.11 1.45 -6.16
N GLY A 146 4.05 1.22 -7.48
CA GLY A 146 4.10 2.23 -8.53
C GLY A 146 5.53 2.68 -8.84
N PHE A 147 6.35 2.90 -7.81
CA PHE A 147 7.65 3.55 -7.88
C PHE A 147 7.57 5.02 -8.29
N SER A 148 8.70 5.71 -8.43
CA SER A 148 8.73 7.16 -8.64
C SER A 148 9.59 7.59 -9.84
N GLY A 149 9.75 6.69 -10.80
CA GLY A 149 10.65 6.88 -11.92
C GLY A 149 10.32 8.02 -12.86
N GLN A 150 9.08 8.52 -12.83
CA GLN A 150 8.64 9.70 -13.59
C GLN A 150 8.73 11.00 -12.76
N ASN A 151 8.95 10.89 -11.45
CA ASN A 151 9.06 12.03 -10.56
C ASN A 151 10.52 12.39 -10.33
N ASP A 152 11.00 13.45 -10.97
CA ASP A 152 12.39 13.92 -10.80
C ASP A 152 12.68 14.46 -9.39
N TYR A 153 11.66 14.81 -8.65
CA TYR A 153 11.78 15.36 -7.30
C TYR A 153 11.88 14.28 -6.22
N PHE A 154 11.13 13.17 -6.35
CA PHE A 154 11.03 12.07 -5.38
C PHE A 154 11.46 10.72 -5.97
N ASN A 155 12.52 10.69 -6.76
CA ASN A 155 13.07 9.45 -7.30
C ASN A 155 14.06 8.78 -6.32
N ALA A 156 14.59 7.64 -6.70
CA ALA A 156 15.54 6.86 -5.91
C ALA A 156 16.78 7.64 -5.43
N CYS A 157 17.13 8.74 -6.12
CA CYS A 157 18.28 9.57 -5.75
C CYS A 157 18.01 10.51 -4.57
N THR A 158 16.75 10.77 -4.23
CA THR A 158 16.37 11.68 -3.13
C THR A 158 16.26 11.01 -1.78
N GLY A 159 16.49 9.71 -1.73
CA GLY A 159 16.51 8.96 -0.47
C GLY A 159 15.25 8.15 -0.16
N MET A 160 14.22 8.23 -1.00
CA MET A 160 12.98 7.47 -0.81
C MET A 160 13.22 5.95 -0.67
N TYR A 161 14.24 5.43 -1.36
CA TYR A 161 14.61 4.01 -1.34
C TYR A 161 16.02 3.79 -0.78
N LEU A 162 16.49 4.63 0.14
CA LEU A 162 17.88 4.65 0.64
C LEU A 162 18.40 3.32 1.16
N ARG A 163 17.52 2.49 1.68
CA ARG A 163 17.88 1.21 2.30
C ARG A 163 17.78 0.05 1.32
N VAL A 164 17.29 0.32 0.11
CA VAL A 164 17.21 -0.66 -0.98
C VAL A 164 18.28 -0.34 -2.01
N LEU A 165 18.85 -1.36 -2.66
CA LEU A 165 19.82 -1.18 -3.75
C LEU A 165 19.10 -0.71 -5.04
N THR A 166 18.37 0.40 -4.95
CA THR A 166 17.62 0.95 -6.07
C THR A 166 18.34 2.18 -6.60
N THR A 167 18.67 2.15 -7.89
CA THR A 167 19.19 3.30 -8.62
C THR A 167 18.04 4.02 -9.32
N ARG A 168 18.24 5.29 -9.72
CA ARG A 168 17.27 6.02 -10.55
C ARG A 168 16.84 5.20 -11.80
N ARG A 169 17.77 4.49 -12.42
CA ARG A 169 17.48 3.64 -13.58
C ARG A 169 16.56 2.46 -13.23
N GLN A 170 16.78 1.85 -12.08
CA GLN A 170 15.92 0.77 -11.59
C GLN A 170 14.53 1.29 -11.24
N ASP A 171 14.45 2.44 -10.58
CA ASP A 171 13.19 3.11 -10.26
C ASP A 171 12.39 3.41 -11.53
N GLN A 172 13.01 4.03 -12.53
CA GLN A 172 12.40 4.26 -13.85
C GLN A 172 11.97 2.97 -14.54
N MET A 173 12.75 1.91 -14.42
CA MET A 173 12.40 0.60 -14.99
C MET A 173 11.16 0.02 -14.30
N GLN A 174 11.09 0.08 -12.97
CA GLN A 174 9.95 -0.42 -12.21
C GLN A 174 8.67 0.37 -12.51
N SER A 175 8.76 1.70 -12.59
CA SER A 175 7.62 2.54 -12.99
C SER A 175 7.10 2.17 -14.37
N ARG A 176 7.99 1.94 -15.34
CA ARG A 176 7.60 1.52 -16.70
C ARG A 176 6.95 0.14 -16.75
N ILE A 177 7.38 -0.77 -15.88
CA ILE A 177 6.75 -2.10 -15.78
C ILE A 177 5.32 -1.94 -15.28
N PHE A 178 5.14 -1.13 -14.23
CA PHE A 178 3.81 -0.89 -13.68
C PHE A 178 2.90 -0.12 -14.66
N ASP A 179 3.43 0.90 -15.32
CA ASP A 179 2.73 1.68 -16.34
C ASP A 179 2.24 0.82 -17.52
N ARG A 180 3.08 -0.11 -17.98
CA ARG A 180 2.66 -1.08 -18.99
C ARG A 180 1.52 -1.95 -18.50
N LEU A 181 1.64 -2.50 -17.29
CA LEU A 181 0.61 -3.34 -16.70
C LEU A 181 -0.70 -2.57 -16.50
N TYR A 182 -0.63 -1.29 -16.16
CA TYR A 182 -1.80 -0.41 -16.10
C TYR A 182 -2.52 -0.34 -17.45
N ASN A 183 -1.80 -0.07 -18.53
CA ASN A 183 -2.39 0.01 -19.87
C ASN A 183 -2.99 -1.33 -20.33
N GLU A 184 -2.31 -2.45 -20.06
CA GLU A 184 -2.81 -3.80 -20.34
C GLU A 184 -4.08 -4.11 -19.53
N THR A 185 -4.12 -3.69 -18.27
CA THR A 185 -5.29 -3.90 -17.39
C THR A 185 -6.48 -3.03 -17.81
N VAL A 186 -6.25 -1.79 -18.25
CA VAL A 186 -7.31 -0.93 -18.81
C VAL A 186 -7.96 -1.61 -20.02
N GLN A 187 -7.15 -2.10 -20.95
CA GLN A 187 -7.66 -2.82 -22.12
C GLN A 187 -8.46 -4.07 -21.71
N HIS A 188 -7.96 -4.85 -20.77
CA HIS A 188 -8.67 -6.02 -20.28
C HIS A 188 -10.01 -5.67 -19.61
N CYS A 189 -10.06 -4.59 -18.83
CA CYS A 189 -11.30 -4.10 -18.25
C CYS A 189 -12.32 -3.65 -19.31
N GLU A 190 -11.84 -3.05 -20.42
CA GLU A 190 -12.70 -2.71 -21.57
C GLU A 190 -13.33 -3.96 -22.21
N GLU A 191 -12.52 -4.97 -22.44
CA GLU A 191 -12.95 -6.23 -23.08
C GLU A 191 -13.96 -7.00 -22.22
N GLU A 192 -13.82 -6.95 -20.89
CA GLU A 192 -14.64 -7.69 -19.93
C GLU A 192 -15.78 -6.84 -19.31
N ASP A 193 -15.93 -5.58 -19.72
CA ASP A 193 -16.90 -4.63 -19.13
C ASP A 193 -16.76 -4.49 -17.60
N LYS A 194 -15.52 -4.44 -17.11
CA LYS A 194 -15.18 -4.32 -15.69
C LYS A 194 -14.73 -2.92 -15.33
N LYS A 195 -14.89 -2.59 -14.06
CA LYS A 195 -14.30 -1.39 -13.44
C LYS A 195 -12.83 -1.64 -13.11
N LEU A 196 -12.02 -0.58 -13.02
CA LEU A 196 -10.63 -0.66 -12.62
C LEU A 196 -10.38 0.07 -11.29
N ILE A 197 -9.72 -0.61 -10.37
CA ILE A 197 -9.18 -0.04 -9.15
C ILE A 197 -7.66 -0.08 -9.26
N VAL A 198 -7.00 1.07 -9.17
CA VAL A 198 -5.55 1.16 -9.13
C VAL A 198 -5.12 1.47 -7.71
N LEU A 199 -4.49 0.49 -7.06
CA LEU A 199 -4.00 0.57 -5.69
C LEU A 199 -2.49 0.68 -5.69
N THR A 200 -1.95 1.89 -5.48
CA THR A 200 -0.51 2.12 -5.43
C THR A 200 -0.13 2.91 -4.20
N HIS A 201 1.13 2.76 -3.73
CA HIS A 201 1.62 3.67 -2.72
C HIS A 201 1.96 5.03 -3.32
N ASN A 202 2.77 5.05 -4.37
CA ASN A 202 3.07 6.29 -5.09
C ASN A 202 1.89 6.72 -5.96
N PRO A 203 1.54 8.02 -6.00
CA PRO A 203 0.47 8.52 -6.85
C PRO A 203 0.81 8.34 -8.35
N TRP A 204 -0.22 8.31 -9.19
CA TRP A 204 -0.08 8.06 -10.64
C TRP A 204 0.96 8.95 -11.32
N ARG A 205 1.09 10.20 -10.93
CA ARG A 205 2.06 11.16 -11.49
C ARG A 205 3.52 10.76 -11.28
N ASP A 206 3.80 9.85 -10.36
CA ASP A 206 5.16 9.40 -10.05
C ASP A 206 5.59 8.23 -10.94
N TRP A 207 4.65 7.45 -11.43
CA TRP A 207 4.94 6.24 -12.21
C TRP A 207 4.37 6.24 -13.63
N HIS A 208 3.29 6.97 -13.90
CA HIS A 208 2.62 7.00 -15.19
C HIS A 208 3.27 8.02 -16.15
N ASN A 209 3.47 7.60 -17.40
CA ASN A 209 4.02 8.47 -18.44
C ASN A 209 2.88 9.11 -19.25
N GLY A 210 2.11 9.95 -18.60
CA GLY A 210 0.97 10.63 -19.20
C GLY A 210 0.26 11.48 -18.17
N ASN A 211 -0.91 12.00 -18.51
CA ASN A 211 -1.78 12.71 -17.60
C ASN A 211 -3.13 11.99 -17.50
N VAL A 212 -3.27 11.11 -16.50
CA VAL A 212 -4.52 10.34 -16.32
C VAL A 212 -5.75 11.21 -16.12
N GLU A 213 -5.59 12.47 -15.71
CA GLU A 213 -6.73 13.40 -15.58
C GLU A 213 -7.29 13.81 -16.95
N GLU A 214 -6.42 13.85 -17.97
CA GLU A 214 -6.76 14.28 -19.32
C GLU A 214 -7.00 13.10 -20.28
N GLU A 215 -6.54 11.91 -19.90
CA GLU A 215 -6.68 10.73 -20.74
C GLU A 215 -8.15 10.26 -20.83
N PRO A 216 -8.62 9.92 -22.04
CA PRO A 216 -9.93 9.26 -22.16
C PRO A 216 -9.88 7.90 -21.46
N VAL A 217 -10.87 7.62 -20.62
CA VAL A 217 -11.03 6.31 -19.99
C VAL A 217 -12.35 5.73 -20.43
N SER A 218 -12.29 4.56 -21.01
CA SER A 218 -13.44 3.80 -21.45
C SER A 218 -14.14 3.07 -20.31
N VAL A 219 -13.40 2.78 -19.24
CA VAL A 219 -13.91 2.06 -18.06
C VAL A 219 -13.92 2.98 -16.82
N PRO A 220 -14.87 2.79 -15.89
CA PRO A 220 -14.83 3.47 -14.61
C PRO A 220 -13.54 3.11 -13.87
N THR A 221 -12.75 4.11 -13.46
CA THR A 221 -11.45 3.89 -12.82
C THR A 221 -11.35 4.68 -11.52
N ALA A 222 -10.90 4.00 -10.46
CA ALA A 222 -10.56 4.60 -9.19
C ALA A 222 -9.08 4.43 -8.88
N PHE A 223 -8.39 5.51 -8.51
CA PHE A 223 -7.00 5.50 -8.07
C PHE A 223 -6.94 5.71 -6.57
N PHE A 224 -6.35 4.78 -5.85
CA PHE A 224 -6.06 4.90 -4.43
C PHE A 224 -4.54 4.92 -4.24
N SER A 225 -4.04 5.98 -3.60
CA SER A 225 -2.61 6.10 -3.33
C SER A 225 -2.33 6.70 -1.96
N GLY A 226 -1.12 6.50 -1.47
CA GLY A 226 -0.58 7.06 -0.25
C GLY A 226 0.55 8.06 -0.49
N HIS A 227 1.60 7.98 0.34
CA HIS A 227 2.88 8.65 0.21
C HIS A 227 2.88 10.17 0.44
N THR A 228 1.88 10.88 -0.05
CA THR A 228 1.88 12.36 -0.01
C THR A 228 1.47 12.93 1.34
N HIS A 229 0.88 12.13 2.21
CA HIS A 229 0.28 12.55 3.47
C HIS A 229 -0.72 13.72 3.31
N GLN A 230 -1.40 13.76 2.17
CA GLN A 230 -2.39 14.78 1.84
C GLN A 230 -3.73 14.13 1.61
N ASN A 231 -4.72 14.52 2.37
CA ASN A 231 -6.07 13.96 2.26
C ASN A 231 -6.85 14.62 1.11
N ARG A 232 -6.63 14.15 -0.11
CA ARG A 232 -7.28 14.69 -1.31
C ARG A 232 -8.24 13.68 -1.92
N CYS A 233 -9.37 14.17 -2.40
CA CYS A 233 -10.30 13.41 -3.20
C CYS A 233 -10.74 14.29 -4.37
N SER A 234 -10.54 13.83 -5.57
CA SER A 234 -10.96 14.51 -6.77
C SER A 234 -11.80 13.59 -7.64
N ARG A 235 -12.86 14.13 -8.23
CA ARG A 235 -13.73 13.44 -9.17
C ARG A 235 -13.61 14.08 -10.53
N TYR A 236 -13.34 13.28 -11.54
CA TYR A 236 -13.36 13.71 -12.91
C TYR A 236 -14.41 12.90 -13.66
N GLY A 237 -15.35 13.57 -14.32
CA GLY A 237 -16.40 12.95 -15.11
C GLY A 237 -16.31 13.38 -16.57
N GLY A 238 -16.38 12.44 -17.48
CA GLY A 238 -16.51 12.66 -18.92
C GLY A 238 -17.63 11.80 -19.50
N VAL A 239 -18.01 12.05 -20.75
CA VAL A 239 -19.12 11.34 -21.43
C VAL A 239 -18.85 9.84 -21.56
N ALA A 240 -17.57 9.42 -21.51
CA ALA A 240 -17.14 8.03 -21.73
C ALA A 240 -16.64 7.29 -20.48
N GLY A 241 -16.49 7.97 -19.33
CA GLY A 241 -15.98 7.29 -18.13
C GLY A 241 -15.96 8.19 -16.92
N LYS A 242 -16.06 7.59 -15.74
CA LYS A 242 -15.94 8.29 -14.48
C LYS A 242 -14.61 7.92 -13.88
N LYS A 243 -13.68 8.87 -13.83
CA LYS A 243 -12.44 8.73 -13.08
C LYS A 243 -12.63 9.22 -11.66
N TRP A 244 -12.18 8.45 -10.71
CA TRP A 244 -12.16 8.82 -9.31
C TRP A 244 -10.73 8.81 -8.83
N PHE A 245 -10.24 9.94 -8.36
CA PHE A 245 -8.92 10.04 -7.78
C PHE A 245 -9.06 10.17 -6.27
N TYR A 246 -8.52 9.24 -5.57
CA TYR A 246 -8.33 9.31 -4.13
C TYR A 246 -6.82 9.36 -3.90
N GLU A 247 -6.31 10.54 -3.69
CA GLU A 247 -4.93 10.67 -3.23
C GLU A 247 -4.95 10.60 -1.72
N ASP A 248 -4.17 9.68 -1.19
CA ASP A 248 -3.77 9.60 0.15
C ASP A 248 -4.82 9.22 1.20
N GLY A 249 -4.60 8.14 1.81
CA GLY A 249 -5.35 7.68 2.96
C GLY A 249 -4.63 7.89 4.28
N GLN A 250 -3.92 8.97 4.48
CA GLN A 250 -3.01 9.16 5.55
C GLN A 250 -3.58 9.05 6.94
N ILE A 251 -2.86 8.33 7.71
CA ILE A 251 -2.83 8.57 9.13
C ILE A 251 -1.64 9.46 9.46
N GLY A 252 -0.53 9.31 8.76
CA GLY A 252 0.68 10.09 8.93
C GLY A 252 1.36 9.86 10.28
N TYR A 253 2.31 10.71 10.57
CA TYR A 253 3.05 10.67 11.85
C TYR A 253 2.16 11.08 13.03
N PRO A 254 2.44 10.64 14.27
CA PRO A 254 1.55 10.70 15.45
C PRO A 254 0.98 12.08 15.77
N ILE A 255 1.65 13.14 15.37
CA ILE A 255 1.31 14.53 15.71
C ILE A 255 0.07 15.05 14.95
N ARG A 256 -0.41 14.34 13.94
CA ARG A 256 -1.56 14.74 13.09
C ARG A 256 -2.77 13.81 13.22
N SER A 257 -2.84 13.06 14.27
CA SER A 257 -3.74 11.93 14.49
C SER A 257 -5.22 12.27 14.49
N ARG A 258 -5.85 12.15 13.35
CA ARG A 258 -7.21 11.62 13.28
C ARG A 258 -7.18 10.55 12.20
N TYR A 259 -7.32 9.31 12.62
CA TYR A 259 -7.45 8.17 11.73
C TYR A 259 -8.63 8.37 10.80
N ALA A 260 -8.39 8.41 9.51
CA ALA A 260 -9.43 8.59 8.51
C ALA A 260 -9.41 7.40 7.57
N ILE A 261 -10.18 6.37 7.92
CA ILE A 261 -10.49 5.32 6.97
C ILE A 261 -11.64 5.83 6.12
N LYS A 262 -11.40 5.90 4.83
CA LYS A 262 -12.37 6.39 3.87
C LYS A 262 -13.17 5.22 3.31
N MET A 263 -14.42 5.48 3.00
CA MET A 263 -15.33 4.54 2.37
C MET A 263 -15.76 5.07 1.02
N THR A 264 -15.88 4.21 0.04
CA THR A 264 -16.38 4.59 -1.28
C THR A 264 -17.17 3.48 -1.94
N TYR A 265 -18.02 3.88 -2.87
CA TYR A 265 -18.65 3.01 -3.86
C TYR A 265 -18.09 3.38 -5.22
N ILE A 266 -17.68 2.40 -5.97
CA ILE A 266 -17.16 2.56 -7.33
C ILE A 266 -18.28 2.33 -8.35
#